data_85f84fdcb5e7c184fe3ab7f6c5ed57a8
#
_entry.id   85f84fdcb5e7c184fe3ab7f6c5ed57a8
#
_cell.length_a   1.000
_cell.length_b   1.000
_cell.length_c   1.000
_cell.angle_alpha   90.00
_cell.angle_beta   90.00
_cell.angle_gamma   90.00
#
_symmetry.space_group_name_H-M   'P 1'
#
loop_
_entity.id
_entity.type
_entity.pdbx_description
1 polymer ?
#
loop_
_entity_poly.entity_id
_entity_poly.type
_entity_poly.pdbx_seq_one_letter_code
_entity_poly.pdbx_strand_id
1 'polypeptide(L)'
;MDPRTLLIESFHAAVGAADPLKIVPQHLPQPPEGKTLVVGAGKAAAAMALAVEQHWPSAAPLDGLVITRYRHGLLTNRIKVIEAGHPVPDESGEKAAQEILRRAKTLGPNDLLLALVSGGGSSLLSLPAEGIGMNELKATTKELLRCGAPIQDMNTVRKHISSIQGGRLAAACKARVLALIISDVTGDDPTHIGSGPCAPDPSTYRDALDIIARYGVKSPASVMAHLQRGVRGEITETPKPGDKLFKRVENRIIATAQGSLQAASAYFRSQGIAPVVLGDSVTGEASEVAKVYAALARQIRRYGEPFKPPLALISGGECTVTVRGNGRGGRCSEFLLSLALELDGMRDIHALACDTDGIDGSEDNAGAVLAPDSLARAAQAGVSAKKLLANNDGYSFFEVLNDLVVTGPTRTNVNDFRAILML
;
A
#
# COMPACT_ATOMS: atom_id res chain seq x y z
N MET A 1 -19.42 8.17 -24.47
CA MET A 1 -19.55 8.28 -22.98
C MET A 1 -18.82 9.54 -22.53
N ASP A 2 -19.29 10.19 -21.47
CA ASP A 2 -18.64 11.39 -20.92
C ASP A 2 -17.22 11.06 -20.42
N PRO A 3 -16.20 11.89 -20.71
CA PRO A 3 -14.81 11.64 -20.32
C PRO A 3 -14.61 11.48 -18.80
N ARG A 4 -15.35 12.24 -17.98
CA ARG A 4 -15.34 12.11 -16.53
C ARG A 4 -15.79 10.71 -16.08
N THR A 5 -16.88 10.23 -16.64
CA THR A 5 -17.42 8.89 -16.37
C THR A 5 -16.44 7.80 -16.79
N LEU A 6 -15.82 7.91 -17.98
CA LEU A 6 -14.81 6.95 -18.44
C LEU A 6 -13.63 6.83 -17.47
N LEU A 7 -13.14 7.95 -16.96
CA LEU A 7 -12.03 7.98 -16.03
C LEU A 7 -12.42 7.37 -14.67
N ILE A 8 -13.59 7.74 -14.13
CA ILE A 8 -14.06 7.23 -12.83
C ILE A 8 -14.31 5.71 -12.90
N GLU A 9 -14.97 5.24 -13.95
CA GLU A 9 -15.23 3.80 -14.13
C GLU A 9 -13.94 3.00 -14.36
N SER A 10 -12.93 3.59 -15.01
CA SER A 10 -11.61 2.95 -15.13
C SER A 10 -10.93 2.78 -13.77
N PHE A 11 -11.08 3.75 -12.87
CA PHE A 11 -10.61 3.65 -11.50
C PHE A 11 -11.38 2.57 -10.71
N HIS A 12 -12.71 2.53 -10.84
CA HIS A 12 -13.52 1.48 -10.23
C HIS A 12 -13.14 0.08 -10.74
N ALA A 13 -12.80 -0.06 -12.03
CA ALA A 13 -12.30 -1.31 -12.58
C ALA A 13 -10.94 -1.71 -11.96
N ALA A 14 -10.03 -0.73 -11.78
CA ALA A 14 -8.74 -0.95 -11.15
C ALA A 14 -8.88 -1.40 -9.68
N VAL A 15 -9.70 -0.70 -8.88
CA VAL A 15 -9.97 -1.05 -7.48
C VAL A 15 -10.69 -2.40 -7.39
N GLY A 16 -11.67 -2.64 -8.27
CA GLY A 16 -12.45 -3.88 -8.30
C GLY A 16 -11.62 -5.14 -8.55
N ALA A 17 -10.48 -5.02 -9.27
CA ALA A 17 -9.56 -6.13 -9.51
C ALA A 17 -8.76 -6.52 -8.26
N ALA A 18 -8.67 -5.63 -7.28
CA ALA A 18 -8.00 -5.86 -6.00
C ALA A 18 -8.99 -5.92 -4.82
N ASP A 19 -10.29 -6.02 -5.08
CA ASP A 19 -11.35 -6.12 -4.06
C ASP A 19 -11.23 -7.43 -3.28
N PRO A 20 -10.88 -7.38 -1.98
CA PRO A 20 -10.68 -8.58 -1.17
C PRO A 20 -11.90 -9.51 -1.13
N LEU A 21 -13.13 -8.96 -1.17
CA LEU A 21 -14.35 -9.75 -1.14
C LEU A 21 -14.52 -10.62 -2.38
N LYS A 22 -13.91 -10.21 -3.51
CA LYS A 22 -13.97 -10.97 -4.77
C LYS A 22 -12.78 -11.91 -4.95
N ILE A 23 -11.57 -11.48 -4.53
CA ILE A 23 -10.36 -12.23 -4.84
C ILE A 23 -9.99 -13.26 -3.77
N VAL A 24 -10.17 -12.97 -2.48
CA VAL A 24 -9.79 -13.89 -1.39
C VAL A 24 -10.48 -15.24 -1.49
N PRO A 25 -11.81 -15.34 -1.80
CA PRO A 25 -12.48 -16.63 -1.91
C PRO A 25 -11.85 -17.61 -2.91
N GLN A 26 -11.27 -17.09 -3.99
CA GLN A 26 -10.64 -17.88 -5.05
C GLN A 26 -9.32 -18.54 -4.61
N HIS A 27 -8.76 -18.11 -3.50
CA HIS A 27 -7.45 -18.54 -2.98
C HIS A 27 -7.54 -19.28 -1.64
N LEU A 28 -8.75 -19.48 -1.12
CA LEU A 28 -8.94 -20.20 0.13
C LEU A 28 -8.58 -21.69 -0.03
N PRO A 29 -7.81 -22.26 0.88
CA PRO A 29 -7.50 -23.68 0.86
C PRO A 29 -8.67 -24.50 1.43
N GLN A 30 -8.62 -25.80 1.25
CA GLN A 30 -9.47 -26.71 2.03
C GLN A 30 -9.16 -26.59 3.52
N PRO A 31 -10.16 -26.65 4.41
CA PRO A 31 -9.95 -26.69 5.85
C PRO A 31 -8.98 -27.81 6.26
N PRO A 32 -8.10 -27.55 7.23
CA PRO A 32 -7.24 -28.60 7.79
C PRO A 32 -8.03 -29.58 8.68
N GLU A 33 -7.39 -30.67 9.08
CA GLU A 33 -7.98 -31.60 10.08
C GLU A 33 -8.16 -30.93 11.46
N GLY A 34 -7.27 -30.01 11.80
CA GLY A 34 -7.32 -29.22 13.03
C GLY A 34 -8.10 -27.90 12.85
N LYS A 35 -7.65 -26.86 13.51
CA LYS A 35 -8.25 -25.52 13.44
C LYS A 35 -7.51 -24.61 12.46
N THR A 36 -8.23 -23.61 11.96
CA THR A 36 -7.64 -22.50 11.21
C THR A 36 -7.58 -21.25 12.07
N LEU A 37 -6.38 -20.73 12.24
CA LEU A 37 -6.15 -19.42 12.85
C LEU A 37 -5.91 -18.40 11.73
N VAL A 38 -6.81 -17.43 11.61
CA VAL A 38 -6.65 -16.29 10.70
C VAL A 38 -5.95 -15.16 11.44
N VAL A 39 -4.83 -14.69 10.89
CA VAL A 39 -4.11 -13.53 11.41
C VAL A 39 -3.77 -12.57 10.27
N GLY A 40 -3.41 -11.35 10.57
CA GLY A 40 -2.96 -10.45 9.51
C GLY A 40 -2.93 -9.00 9.91
N ALA A 41 -2.39 -8.19 9.00
CA ALA A 41 -2.38 -6.75 9.16
C ALA A 41 -2.29 -6.02 7.81
N GLY A 42 -2.90 -4.85 7.76
CA GLY A 42 -2.87 -3.95 6.62
C GLY A 42 -4.20 -3.25 6.39
N LYS A 43 -4.22 -2.32 5.44
CA LYS A 43 -5.41 -1.53 5.10
C LYS A 43 -6.56 -2.41 4.59
N ALA A 44 -6.25 -3.54 3.93
CA ALA A 44 -7.23 -4.51 3.44
C ALA A 44 -7.57 -5.63 4.44
N ALA A 45 -6.87 -5.75 5.57
CA ALA A 45 -6.96 -6.92 6.45
C ALA A 45 -8.38 -7.21 6.96
N ALA A 46 -9.18 -6.18 7.26
CA ALA A 46 -10.57 -6.34 7.69
C ALA A 46 -11.46 -6.92 6.57
N ALA A 47 -11.35 -6.42 5.34
CA ALA A 47 -12.11 -6.92 4.20
C ALA A 47 -11.67 -8.33 3.80
N MET A 48 -10.36 -8.62 3.86
CA MET A 48 -9.84 -9.98 3.65
C MET A 48 -10.39 -10.95 4.71
N ALA A 49 -10.41 -10.54 5.99
CA ALA A 49 -10.95 -11.36 7.07
C ALA A 49 -12.46 -11.63 6.89
N LEU A 50 -13.22 -10.62 6.50
CA LEU A 50 -14.64 -10.76 6.19
C LEU A 50 -14.87 -11.74 5.03
N ALA A 51 -14.06 -11.62 3.97
CA ALA A 51 -14.12 -12.54 2.82
C ALA A 51 -13.83 -13.99 3.23
N VAL A 52 -12.80 -14.20 4.08
CA VAL A 52 -12.53 -15.54 4.65
C VAL A 52 -13.75 -16.05 5.42
N GLU A 53 -14.29 -15.25 6.34
CA GLU A 53 -15.38 -15.67 7.22
C GLU A 53 -16.66 -16.02 6.45
N GLN A 54 -16.97 -15.26 5.40
CA GLN A 54 -18.15 -15.49 4.55
C GLN A 54 -18.07 -16.79 3.72
N HIS A 55 -16.85 -17.21 3.35
CA HIS A 55 -16.65 -18.34 2.46
C HIS A 55 -16.03 -19.57 3.14
N TRP A 56 -15.65 -19.46 4.44
CA TRP A 56 -15.14 -20.60 5.18
C TRP A 56 -16.28 -21.51 5.62
N PRO A 57 -16.17 -22.83 5.42
CA PRO A 57 -17.24 -23.76 5.80
C PRO A 57 -17.64 -23.58 7.28
N SER A 58 -18.94 -23.52 7.54
CA SER A 58 -19.48 -23.26 8.89
C SER A 58 -19.11 -24.35 9.90
N ALA A 59 -18.98 -25.60 9.44
CA ALA A 59 -18.60 -26.73 10.26
C ALA A 59 -17.09 -26.80 10.58
N ALA A 60 -16.25 -26.06 9.82
CA ALA A 60 -14.80 -26.08 10.03
C ALA A 60 -14.38 -25.05 11.09
N PRO A 61 -13.57 -25.45 12.08
CA PRO A 61 -13.09 -24.54 13.12
C PRO A 61 -12.31 -23.36 12.55
N LEU A 62 -12.78 -22.15 12.84
CA LEU A 62 -12.17 -20.89 12.42
C LEU A 62 -12.17 -19.93 13.59
N ASP A 63 -11.00 -19.36 13.88
CA ASP A 63 -10.80 -18.27 14.84
C ASP A 63 -9.74 -17.33 14.29
N GLY A 64 -9.71 -16.10 14.75
CA GLY A 64 -8.70 -15.20 14.23
C GLY A 64 -8.65 -13.83 14.88
N LEU A 65 -7.60 -13.07 14.50
CA LEU A 65 -7.41 -11.67 14.84
C LEU A 65 -6.59 -10.98 13.76
N VAL A 66 -7.14 -9.92 13.20
CA VAL A 66 -6.46 -9.08 12.21
C VAL A 66 -6.40 -7.61 12.67
N ILE A 67 -5.40 -6.88 12.18
CA ILE A 67 -5.15 -5.49 12.53
C ILE A 67 -5.33 -4.63 11.29
N THR A 68 -6.16 -3.59 11.38
CA THR A 68 -6.33 -2.60 10.32
C THR A 68 -6.18 -1.18 10.86
N ARG A 69 -6.06 -0.18 9.98
CA ARG A 69 -6.01 1.21 10.43
C ARG A 69 -7.38 1.67 10.95
N TYR A 70 -7.39 2.70 11.78
CA TYR A 70 -8.63 3.32 12.25
C TYR A 70 -9.56 3.68 11.11
N ARG A 71 -10.88 3.49 11.31
CA ARG A 71 -11.97 3.70 10.36
C ARG A 71 -11.99 2.73 9.15
N HIS A 72 -11.20 1.66 9.19
CA HIS A 72 -11.17 0.63 8.15
C HIS A 72 -11.75 -0.71 8.64
N GLY A 73 -12.16 -0.78 9.90
CA GLY A 73 -12.79 -1.96 10.48
C GLY A 73 -14.06 -2.39 9.77
N LEU A 74 -14.35 -3.68 9.81
CA LEU A 74 -15.59 -4.30 9.37
C LEU A 74 -16.08 -5.25 10.46
N LEU A 75 -17.40 -5.44 10.52
CA LEU A 75 -18.00 -6.40 11.45
C LEU A 75 -17.76 -7.83 10.97
N THR A 76 -17.25 -8.64 11.87
CA THR A 76 -16.96 -10.06 11.71
C THR A 76 -17.44 -10.80 12.97
N ASN A 77 -17.72 -12.10 12.88
CA ASN A 77 -18.26 -12.88 14.00
C ASN A 77 -17.20 -13.80 14.63
N ARG A 78 -16.34 -14.42 13.80
CA ARG A 78 -15.34 -15.42 14.21
C ARG A 78 -13.92 -14.87 14.22
N ILE A 79 -13.64 -13.84 13.44
CA ILE A 79 -12.31 -13.22 13.32
C ILE A 79 -12.38 -11.82 13.92
N LYS A 80 -11.65 -11.58 15.01
CA LYS A 80 -11.61 -10.27 15.65
C LYS A 80 -10.87 -9.26 14.79
N VAL A 81 -11.47 -8.11 14.51
CA VAL A 81 -10.82 -6.98 13.85
C VAL A 81 -10.43 -5.94 14.90
N ILE A 82 -9.13 -5.59 14.93
CA ILE A 82 -8.59 -4.54 15.80
C ILE A 82 -8.19 -3.36 14.92
N GLU A 83 -8.62 -2.18 15.28
CA GLU A 83 -8.14 -0.93 14.68
C GLU A 83 -6.95 -0.37 15.44
N ALA A 84 -5.93 0.11 14.70
CA ALA A 84 -4.68 0.60 15.26
C ALA A 84 -4.07 1.75 14.43
N GLY A 85 -3.03 2.38 14.99
CA GLY A 85 -2.36 3.51 14.41
C GLY A 85 -1.57 3.18 13.13
N HIS A 86 -1.77 4.01 12.10
CA HIS A 86 -1.05 3.97 10.83
C HIS A 86 -0.90 5.41 10.29
N PRO A 87 0.25 5.89 9.82
CA PRO A 87 1.52 5.14 9.64
C PRO A 87 2.37 4.99 10.91
N VAL A 88 1.97 5.62 12.02
CA VAL A 88 2.69 5.53 13.29
C VAL A 88 2.06 4.44 14.16
N PRO A 89 2.80 3.38 14.55
CA PRO A 89 2.30 2.33 15.42
C PRO A 89 1.80 2.86 16.77
N ASP A 90 0.82 2.18 17.36
CA ASP A 90 0.31 2.50 18.68
C ASP A 90 0.19 1.26 19.60
N GLU A 91 -0.25 1.48 20.83
CA GLU A 91 -0.40 0.43 21.83
C GLU A 91 -1.46 -0.63 21.43
N SER A 92 -2.50 -0.21 20.70
CA SER A 92 -3.54 -1.14 20.21
C SER A 92 -2.95 -2.16 19.23
N GLY A 93 -2.13 -1.68 18.27
CA GLY A 93 -1.42 -2.53 17.32
C GLY A 93 -0.41 -3.45 18.00
N GLU A 94 0.37 -2.93 18.96
CA GLU A 94 1.35 -3.73 19.71
C GLU A 94 0.70 -4.89 20.47
N LYS A 95 -0.36 -4.61 21.26
CA LYS A 95 -1.11 -5.64 22.00
C LYS A 95 -1.72 -6.69 21.06
N ALA A 96 -2.26 -6.25 19.93
CA ALA A 96 -2.82 -7.17 18.95
C ALA A 96 -1.74 -8.05 18.29
N ALA A 97 -0.56 -7.48 17.96
CA ALA A 97 0.58 -8.24 17.43
C ALA A 97 1.13 -9.25 18.43
N GLN A 98 1.19 -8.90 19.73
CA GLN A 98 1.54 -9.84 20.81
C GLN A 98 0.57 -11.02 20.87
N GLU A 99 -0.73 -10.74 20.80
CA GLU A 99 -1.77 -11.77 20.84
C GLU A 99 -1.73 -12.65 19.57
N ILE A 100 -1.50 -12.10 18.40
CA ILE A 100 -1.28 -12.86 17.16
C ILE A 100 -0.11 -13.83 17.34
N LEU A 101 1.03 -13.35 17.80
CA LEU A 101 2.22 -14.18 18.01
C LEU A 101 1.99 -15.27 19.06
N ARG A 102 1.31 -14.94 20.16
CA ARG A 102 0.95 -15.90 21.21
C ARG A 102 0.05 -17.02 20.68
N ARG A 103 -0.99 -16.67 19.90
CA ARG A 103 -1.89 -17.67 19.29
C ARG A 103 -1.17 -18.51 18.24
N ALA A 104 -0.34 -17.92 17.39
CA ALA A 104 0.43 -18.66 16.38
C ALA A 104 1.31 -19.75 17.02
N LYS A 105 1.93 -19.48 18.17
CA LYS A 105 2.74 -20.46 18.93
C LYS A 105 1.96 -21.68 19.42
N THR A 106 0.63 -21.61 19.51
CA THR A 106 -0.21 -22.74 19.95
C THR A 106 -0.60 -23.70 18.84
N LEU A 107 -0.30 -23.37 17.57
CA LEU A 107 -0.68 -24.19 16.43
C LEU A 107 0.21 -25.41 16.27
N GLY A 108 -0.42 -26.56 16.04
CA GLY A 108 0.21 -27.84 15.76
C GLY A 108 0.30 -28.16 14.27
N PRO A 109 0.87 -29.34 13.92
CA PRO A 109 1.05 -29.73 12.51
C PRO A 109 -0.25 -29.91 11.71
N ASN A 110 -1.36 -30.25 12.35
CA ASN A 110 -2.65 -30.48 11.73
C ASN A 110 -3.48 -29.17 11.57
N ASP A 111 -2.97 -28.05 12.09
CA ASP A 111 -3.63 -26.76 12.01
C ASP A 111 -3.18 -25.96 10.77
N LEU A 112 -3.88 -24.87 10.49
CA LEU A 112 -3.53 -23.91 9.47
C LEU A 112 -3.37 -22.51 10.08
N LEU A 113 -2.25 -21.85 9.78
CA LEU A 113 -2.11 -20.40 9.93
C LEU A 113 -2.42 -19.75 8.58
N LEU A 114 -3.53 -19.04 8.51
CA LEU A 114 -3.92 -18.24 7.33
C LEU A 114 -3.56 -16.77 7.61
N ALA A 115 -2.50 -16.28 6.98
CA ALA A 115 -2.03 -14.90 7.16
C ALA A 115 -2.56 -13.99 6.05
N LEU A 116 -3.18 -12.89 6.42
CA LEU A 116 -3.77 -11.88 5.52
C LEU A 116 -2.91 -10.62 5.59
N VAL A 117 -2.14 -10.35 4.53
CA VAL A 117 -1.14 -9.27 4.52
C VAL A 117 -1.47 -8.28 3.41
N SER A 118 -1.40 -7.00 3.72
CA SER A 118 -1.60 -5.93 2.74
C SER A 118 -0.84 -4.68 3.11
N GLY A 119 -0.91 -3.66 2.27
CA GLY A 119 -0.28 -2.36 2.48
C GLY A 119 -0.54 -1.77 3.85
N GLY A 120 0.47 -1.13 4.43
CA GLY A 120 0.46 -0.61 5.79
C GLY A 120 0.72 -1.65 6.88
N GLY A 121 0.85 -2.93 6.54
CA GLY A 121 1.10 -4.03 7.48
C GLY A 121 2.37 -3.85 8.31
N SER A 122 3.40 -3.19 7.80
CA SER A 122 4.67 -2.97 8.54
C SER A 122 4.50 -2.16 9.81
N SER A 123 3.62 -1.17 9.83
CA SER A 123 3.32 -0.36 11.03
C SER A 123 2.23 -1.00 11.90
N LEU A 124 1.22 -1.60 11.29
CA LEU A 124 0.10 -2.21 12.00
C LEU A 124 0.51 -3.50 12.74
N LEU A 125 1.38 -4.31 12.16
CA LEU A 125 1.95 -5.52 12.77
C LEU A 125 3.32 -5.22 13.40
N SER A 126 3.38 -4.19 14.23
CA SER A 126 4.61 -3.80 14.91
C SER A 126 4.70 -4.46 16.28
N LEU A 127 5.76 -5.24 16.49
CA LEU A 127 6.09 -5.85 17.77
C LEU A 127 7.61 -5.76 17.96
N PRO A 128 8.10 -4.88 18.85
CA PRO A 128 9.54 -4.74 19.10
C PRO A 128 10.20 -6.05 19.52
N ALA A 129 11.47 -6.20 19.17
CA ALA A 129 12.29 -7.30 19.68
C ALA A 129 12.52 -7.16 21.20
N GLU A 130 12.82 -8.27 21.85
CA GLU A 130 13.08 -8.29 23.30
C GLU A 130 14.18 -7.29 23.69
N GLY A 131 13.91 -6.48 24.68
CA GLY A 131 14.79 -5.42 25.16
C GLY A 131 14.68 -4.10 24.40
N ILE A 132 13.78 -3.99 23.41
CA ILE A 132 13.47 -2.75 22.69
C ILE A 132 12.04 -2.33 23.02
N GLY A 133 11.86 -1.07 23.41
CA GLY A 133 10.53 -0.49 23.63
C GLY A 133 9.90 0.02 22.33
N MET A 134 8.56 0.12 22.30
CA MET A 134 7.83 0.67 21.13
C MET A 134 8.29 2.08 20.77
N ASN A 135 8.58 2.94 21.75
CA ASN A 135 9.08 4.29 21.50
C ASN A 135 10.45 4.30 20.80
N GLU A 136 11.29 3.33 21.10
CA GLU A 136 12.63 3.18 20.51
C GLU A 136 12.54 2.66 19.07
N LEU A 137 11.62 1.73 18.80
CA LEU A 137 11.28 1.29 17.45
C LEU A 137 10.76 2.46 16.61
N LYS A 138 9.83 3.25 17.15
CA LYS A 138 9.29 4.45 16.49
C LYS A 138 10.38 5.49 16.21
N ALA A 139 11.25 5.76 17.17
CA ALA A 139 12.36 6.71 17.02
C ALA A 139 13.30 6.30 15.90
N THR A 140 13.71 5.01 15.86
CA THR A 140 14.56 4.48 14.78
C THR A 140 13.87 4.58 13.42
N THR A 141 12.58 4.21 13.33
CA THR A 141 11.80 4.31 12.08
C THR A 141 11.69 5.76 11.60
N LYS A 142 11.44 6.71 12.50
CA LYS A 142 11.36 8.14 12.18
C LYS A 142 12.68 8.67 11.62
N GLU A 143 13.81 8.28 12.20
CA GLU A 143 15.13 8.69 11.73
C GLU A 143 15.44 8.10 10.34
N LEU A 144 15.09 6.83 10.07
CA LEU A 144 15.22 6.21 8.76
C LEU A 144 14.39 6.95 7.69
N LEU A 145 13.17 7.35 8.02
CA LEU A 145 12.35 8.17 7.11
C LEU A 145 12.99 9.55 6.87
N ARG A 146 13.48 10.19 7.94
CA ARG A 146 14.08 11.52 7.88
C ARG A 146 15.35 11.57 7.03
N CYS A 147 16.15 10.51 7.03
CA CYS A 147 17.40 10.46 6.24
C CYS A 147 17.18 10.05 4.78
N GLY A 148 15.93 9.76 4.37
CA GLY A 148 15.62 9.39 3.00
C GLY A 148 16.09 7.97 2.61
N ALA A 149 16.25 7.06 3.58
CA ALA A 149 16.60 5.68 3.29
C ALA A 149 15.54 5.02 2.40
N PRO A 150 15.91 4.27 1.36
CA PRO A 150 14.97 3.47 0.56
C PRO A 150 14.16 2.51 1.43
N ILE A 151 12.94 2.19 0.98
CA ILE A 151 12.03 1.31 1.74
C ILE A 151 12.65 -0.07 2.03
N GLN A 152 13.47 -0.59 1.12
CA GLN A 152 14.18 -1.86 1.29
C GLN A 152 15.16 -1.80 2.47
N ASP A 153 15.95 -0.72 2.55
CA ASP A 153 16.89 -0.50 3.65
C ASP A 153 16.14 -0.29 4.98
N MET A 154 15.06 0.50 4.96
CA MET A 154 14.21 0.66 6.14
C MET A 154 13.64 -0.67 6.62
N ASN A 155 13.13 -1.51 5.71
CA ASN A 155 12.57 -2.80 6.07
C ASN A 155 13.63 -3.78 6.59
N THR A 156 14.87 -3.72 6.07
CA THR A 156 15.99 -4.49 6.63
C THR A 156 16.19 -4.17 8.11
N VAL A 157 16.26 -2.91 8.48
CA VAL A 157 16.39 -2.53 9.89
C VAL A 157 15.15 -2.95 10.70
N ARG A 158 13.94 -2.68 10.20
CA ARG A 158 12.68 -3.01 10.88
C ARG A 158 12.56 -4.50 11.20
N LYS A 159 12.88 -5.38 10.24
CA LYS A 159 12.85 -6.83 10.45
C LYS A 159 13.77 -7.28 11.56
N HIS A 160 14.95 -6.67 11.69
CA HIS A 160 15.94 -7.04 12.70
C HIS A 160 15.70 -6.46 14.10
N ILE A 161 14.76 -5.52 14.24
CA ILE A 161 14.31 -4.99 15.55
C ILE A 161 12.86 -5.40 15.88
N SER A 162 12.33 -6.42 15.18
CA SER A 162 10.96 -6.91 15.33
C SER A 162 10.94 -8.37 15.83
N SER A 163 9.97 -8.70 16.67
CA SER A 163 9.68 -10.07 17.12
C SER A 163 8.75 -10.84 16.19
N ILE A 164 8.14 -10.21 15.16
CA ILE A 164 7.09 -10.83 14.38
C ILE A 164 7.31 -10.73 12.85
N GLN A 165 8.07 -9.75 12.38
CA GLN A 165 8.38 -9.52 10.96
C GLN A 165 9.57 -10.38 10.50
N GLY A 166 9.92 -10.34 9.19
CA GLY A 166 11.05 -11.06 8.63
C GLY A 166 10.95 -12.58 8.82
N GLY A 167 9.79 -13.18 8.51
CA GLY A 167 9.56 -14.62 8.62
C GLY A 167 9.28 -15.14 10.04
N ARG A 168 9.41 -14.30 11.06
CA ARG A 168 9.29 -14.74 12.46
C ARG A 168 7.88 -15.21 12.82
N LEU A 169 6.82 -14.62 12.23
CA LEU A 169 5.46 -15.11 12.44
C LEU A 169 5.29 -16.56 11.94
N ALA A 170 5.79 -16.87 10.74
CA ALA A 170 5.76 -18.23 10.21
C ALA A 170 6.63 -19.19 11.05
N ALA A 171 7.78 -18.74 11.56
CA ALA A 171 8.65 -19.54 12.41
C ALA A 171 8.03 -19.84 13.78
N ALA A 172 7.11 -18.98 14.24
CA ALA A 172 6.49 -19.12 15.55
C ALA A 172 5.55 -20.33 15.69
N CYS A 173 5.04 -20.89 14.56
CA CYS A 173 4.10 -22.01 14.61
C CYS A 173 4.66 -23.28 13.94
N LYS A 174 4.05 -24.43 14.23
CA LYS A 174 4.36 -25.72 13.60
C LYS A 174 3.37 -26.09 12.47
N ALA A 175 2.32 -25.30 12.32
CA ALA A 175 1.27 -25.51 11.33
C ALA A 175 1.75 -25.23 9.90
N ARG A 176 0.98 -25.70 8.89
CA ARG A 176 1.05 -25.16 7.55
C ARG A 176 0.71 -23.66 7.59
N VAL A 177 1.44 -22.85 6.82
CA VAL A 177 1.21 -21.41 6.70
C VAL A 177 0.84 -21.09 5.27
N LEU A 178 -0.30 -20.41 5.08
CA LEU A 178 -0.66 -19.77 3.81
C LEU A 178 -0.82 -18.28 4.07
N ALA A 179 0.03 -17.48 3.43
CA ALA A 179 -0.09 -16.02 3.43
C ALA A 179 -0.74 -15.57 2.11
N LEU A 180 -1.91 -14.95 2.20
CA LEU A 180 -2.57 -14.26 1.08
C LEU A 180 -2.17 -12.78 1.15
N ILE A 181 -1.62 -12.26 0.06
CA ILE A 181 -0.94 -10.97 0.05
C ILE A 181 -1.56 -10.09 -1.05
N ILE A 182 -2.00 -8.89 -0.66
CA ILE A 182 -2.30 -7.78 -1.59
C ILE A 182 -1.09 -6.86 -1.57
N SER A 183 -0.42 -6.73 -2.71
CA SER A 183 0.85 -6.01 -2.82
C SER A 183 0.64 -4.52 -3.09
N ASP A 184 1.30 -3.69 -2.29
CA ASP A 184 1.51 -2.25 -2.50
C ASP A 184 3.00 -1.90 -2.72
N VAL A 185 3.83 -2.90 -2.97
CA VAL A 185 5.28 -2.72 -3.13
C VAL A 185 5.68 -2.98 -4.57
N THR A 186 6.46 -2.08 -5.14
CA THR A 186 7.06 -2.26 -6.48
C THR A 186 7.88 -3.56 -6.54
N GLY A 187 7.59 -4.39 -7.56
CA GLY A 187 8.26 -5.67 -7.75
C GLY A 187 7.64 -6.82 -6.97
N ASP A 188 6.60 -6.59 -6.20
CA ASP A 188 5.75 -7.60 -5.54
C ASP A 188 6.52 -8.63 -4.68
N ASP A 189 7.66 -8.21 -4.09
CA ASP A 189 8.46 -9.12 -3.25
C ASP A 189 7.79 -9.32 -1.87
N PRO A 190 7.35 -10.54 -1.50
CA PRO A 190 6.72 -10.82 -0.22
C PRO A 190 7.59 -10.46 1.01
N THR A 191 8.91 -10.36 0.83
CA THR A 191 9.84 -10.00 1.91
C THR A 191 9.71 -8.54 2.34
N HIS A 192 9.16 -7.70 1.47
CA HIS A 192 8.96 -6.26 1.70
C HIS A 192 7.52 -5.90 2.06
N ILE A 193 6.52 -6.66 1.60
CA ILE A 193 5.11 -6.39 1.88
C ILE A 193 4.81 -6.70 3.35
N GLY A 194 4.35 -5.68 4.10
CA GLY A 194 4.16 -5.80 5.55
C GLY A 194 5.44 -6.17 6.31
N SER A 195 6.63 -5.91 5.74
CA SER A 195 7.94 -6.37 6.25
C SER A 195 8.05 -7.89 6.37
N GLY A 196 7.36 -8.64 5.48
CA GLY A 196 7.52 -10.07 5.29
C GLY A 196 7.27 -10.96 6.51
N PRO A 197 6.12 -10.90 7.21
CA PRO A 197 5.95 -11.67 8.45
C PRO A 197 6.02 -13.18 8.24
N CYS A 198 5.68 -13.67 7.03
CA CYS A 198 5.73 -15.08 6.66
C CYS A 198 6.75 -15.38 5.53
N ALA A 199 7.50 -14.39 5.08
CA ALA A 199 8.50 -14.57 4.01
C ALA A 199 9.91 -14.75 4.60
N PRO A 200 10.80 -15.52 3.92
CA PRO A 200 12.20 -15.63 4.34
C PRO A 200 12.91 -14.27 4.19
N ASP A 201 13.82 -13.97 5.11
CA ASP A 201 14.57 -12.72 5.08
C ASP A 201 16.03 -12.96 4.65
N PRO A 202 16.42 -12.52 3.44
CA PRO A 202 17.81 -12.68 3.00
C PRO A 202 18.81 -11.77 3.73
N SER A 203 18.33 -10.69 4.37
CA SER A 203 19.17 -9.71 5.05
C SER A 203 19.59 -10.17 6.45
N THR A 204 20.62 -9.54 7.02
CA THR A 204 21.25 -9.93 8.28
C THR A 204 21.30 -8.78 9.29
N TYR A 205 21.60 -9.10 10.58
CA TYR A 205 21.88 -8.08 11.59
C TYR A 205 23.05 -7.16 11.17
N ARG A 206 24.03 -7.70 10.42
CA ARG A 206 25.14 -6.91 9.88
C ARG A 206 24.64 -5.87 8.87
N ASP A 207 23.77 -6.28 7.93
CA ASP A 207 23.20 -5.36 6.95
C ASP A 207 22.41 -4.24 7.64
N ALA A 208 21.66 -4.57 8.70
CA ALA A 208 20.92 -3.56 9.46
C ALA A 208 21.84 -2.54 10.13
N LEU A 209 22.98 -2.96 10.70
CA LEU A 209 23.98 -2.05 11.26
C LEU A 209 24.66 -1.20 10.19
N ASP A 210 25.00 -1.80 9.05
CA ASP A 210 25.65 -1.10 7.94
C ASP A 210 24.73 -0.03 7.33
N ILE A 211 23.41 -0.28 7.28
CA ILE A 211 22.41 0.70 6.87
C ILE A 211 22.36 1.87 7.89
N ILE A 212 22.27 1.56 9.18
CA ILE A 212 22.28 2.59 10.23
C ILE A 212 23.53 3.48 10.12
N ALA A 213 24.70 2.87 9.91
CA ALA A 213 25.95 3.60 9.75
C ALA A 213 25.99 4.44 8.46
N ARG A 214 25.57 3.86 7.33
CA ARG A 214 25.54 4.51 6.01
C ARG A 214 24.72 5.80 6.01
N TYR A 215 23.55 5.78 6.64
CA TYR A 215 22.64 6.92 6.68
C TYR A 215 22.81 7.79 7.92
N GLY A 216 23.76 7.47 8.80
CA GLY A 216 23.98 8.23 10.04
C GLY A 216 22.77 8.26 10.97
N VAL A 217 21.98 7.16 10.98
CA VAL A 217 20.72 7.06 11.75
C VAL A 217 21.01 7.11 13.25
N LYS A 218 20.42 8.08 13.95
CA LYS A 218 20.52 8.18 15.42
C LYS A 218 19.56 7.22 16.07
N SER A 219 20.00 5.96 16.22
CA SER A 219 19.20 4.92 16.88
C SER A 219 19.43 4.91 18.39
N PRO A 220 18.40 4.57 19.20
CA PRO A 220 18.53 4.35 20.65
C PRO A 220 19.58 3.27 21.01
N ALA A 221 20.18 3.41 22.17
CA ALA A 221 21.24 2.50 22.62
C ALA A 221 20.77 1.02 22.72
N SER A 222 19.52 0.77 23.12
CA SER A 222 18.90 -0.57 23.16
C SER A 222 18.84 -1.20 21.77
N VAL A 223 18.45 -0.44 20.73
CA VAL A 223 18.40 -0.89 19.33
C VAL A 223 19.82 -1.25 18.86
N MET A 224 20.79 -0.40 19.11
CA MET A 224 22.19 -0.67 18.74
C MET A 224 22.74 -1.90 19.46
N ALA A 225 22.50 -2.03 20.76
CA ALA A 225 22.92 -3.18 21.53
C ALA A 225 22.28 -4.48 21.01
N HIS A 226 20.97 -4.45 20.70
CA HIS A 226 20.26 -5.60 20.13
C HIS A 226 20.87 -6.05 18.80
N LEU A 227 21.08 -5.12 17.85
CA LEU A 227 21.68 -5.44 16.56
C LEU A 227 23.10 -5.98 16.69
N GLN A 228 23.92 -5.39 17.58
CA GLN A 228 25.28 -5.87 17.86
C GLN A 228 25.27 -7.28 18.45
N ARG A 229 24.35 -7.60 19.38
CA ARG A 229 24.18 -8.95 19.92
C ARG A 229 23.82 -9.95 18.81
N GLY A 230 22.95 -9.53 17.85
CA GLY A 230 22.62 -10.35 16.68
C GLY A 230 23.86 -10.64 15.83
N VAL A 231 24.69 -9.64 15.53
CA VAL A 231 25.95 -9.82 14.78
C VAL A 231 26.94 -10.75 15.49
N ARG A 232 26.95 -10.77 16.82
CA ARG A 232 27.78 -11.70 17.60
C ARG A 232 27.19 -13.13 17.73
N GLY A 233 25.99 -13.36 17.15
CA GLY A 233 25.30 -14.65 17.22
C GLY A 233 24.64 -14.95 18.58
N GLU A 234 24.51 -13.96 19.45
CA GLU A 234 23.83 -14.07 20.76
C GLU A 234 22.29 -14.08 20.62
N ILE A 235 21.79 -13.60 19.49
CA ILE A 235 20.38 -13.60 19.12
C ILE A 235 20.25 -14.32 17.78
N THR A 236 19.24 -15.21 17.70
CA THR A 236 18.94 -15.97 16.48
C THR A 236 18.57 -15.00 15.33
N GLU A 237 19.15 -15.25 14.18
CA GLU A 237 18.89 -14.50 12.94
C GLU A 237 17.42 -14.63 12.51
N THR A 238 16.96 -13.73 11.62
CA THR A 238 15.69 -13.92 10.92
C THR A 238 15.72 -15.22 10.12
N PRO A 239 14.58 -15.92 9.96
CA PRO A 239 14.50 -17.11 9.11
C PRO A 239 14.98 -16.85 7.69
N LYS A 240 15.89 -17.67 7.18
CA LYS A 240 16.61 -17.47 5.91
C LYS A 240 15.98 -18.23 4.74
N PRO A 241 16.20 -17.76 3.50
CA PRO A 241 15.91 -18.56 2.32
C PRO A 241 16.59 -19.95 2.42
N GLY A 242 15.81 -21.01 2.20
CA GLY A 242 16.31 -22.40 2.32
C GLY A 242 16.10 -23.07 3.67
N ASP A 243 15.69 -22.33 4.71
CA ASP A 243 15.34 -22.94 5.99
C ASP A 243 14.19 -23.93 5.83
N LYS A 244 14.30 -25.07 6.53
CA LYS A 244 13.34 -26.19 6.46
C LYS A 244 11.90 -25.76 6.79
N LEU A 245 11.73 -24.72 7.59
CA LEU A 245 10.42 -24.20 7.95
C LEU A 245 9.62 -23.73 6.72
N PHE A 246 10.28 -23.18 5.68
CA PHE A 246 9.60 -22.68 4.49
C PHE A 246 9.04 -23.77 3.56
N LYS A 247 9.35 -25.06 3.82
CA LYS A 247 8.67 -26.16 3.12
C LYS A 247 7.16 -26.25 3.45
N ARG A 248 6.71 -25.65 4.56
CA ARG A 248 5.31 -25.60 4.97
C ARG A 248 4.68 -24.22 4.86
N VAL A 249 5.40 -23.24 4.29
CA VAL A 249 4.98 -21.85 4.15
C VAL A 249 4.79 -21.52 2.67
N GLU A 250 3.62 -21.02 2.33
CA GLU A 250 3.29 -20.51 1.01
C GLU A 250 2.93 -19.03 1.14
N ASN A 251 3.65 -18.16 0.41
CA ASN A 251 3.30 -16.76 0.23
C ASN A 251 2.68 -16.60 -1.15
N ARG A 252 1.40 -16.24 -1.20
CA ARG A 252 0.63 -16.11 -2.44
C ARG A 252 0.17 -14.67 -2.61
N ILE A 253 0.70 -13.99 -3.63
CA ILE A 253 0.24 -12.67 -4.03
C ILE A 253 -1.06 -12.85 -4.81
N ILE A 254 -2.13 -12.22 -4.36
CA ILE A 254 -3.47 -12.34 -4.90
C ILE A 254 -3.98 -11.08 -5.60
N ALA A 255 -3.33 -9.94 -5.36
CA ALA A 255 -3.54 -8.69 -6.11
C ALA A 255 -2.26 -7.86 -6.14
N THR A 256 -2.08 -7.14 -7.25
CA THR A 256 -0.94 -6.27 -7.53
C THR A 256 -1.40 -4.99 -8.22
N ALA A 257 -0.57 -3.94 -8.17
CA ALA A 257 -0.81 -2.73 -8.94
C ALA A 257 -0.93 -3.03 -10.45
N GLN A 258 -0.06 -3.87 -11.00
CA GLN A 258 -0.10 -4.26 -12.41
C GLN A 258 -1.42 -4.95 -12.78
N GLY A 259 -1.96 -5.82 -11.91
CA GLY A 259 -3.27 -6.46 -12.13
C GLY A 259 -4.41 -5.44 -12.23
N SER A 260 -4.40 -4.42 -11.37
CA SER A 260 -5.36 -3.31 -11.41
C SER A 260 -5.24 -2.45 -12.67
N LEU A 261 -4.02 -2.16 -13.12
CA LEU A 261 -3.81 -1.44 -14.40
C LEU A 261 -4.32 -2.24 -15.59
N GLN A 262 -4.17 -3.58 -15.59
CA GLN A 262 -4.70 -4.44 -16.65
C GLN A 262 -6.24 -4.46 -16.66
N ALA A 263 -6.89 -4.43 -15.50
CA ALA A 263 -8.35 -4.34 -15.40
C ALA A 263 -8.87 -3.00 -15.98
N ALA A 264 -8.24 -1.89 -15.62
CA ALA A 264 -8.53 -0.58 -16.21
C ALA A 264 -8.28 -0.57 -17.73
N SER A 265 -7.20 -1.21 -18.19
CA SER A 265 -6.90 -1.37 -19.62
C SER A 265 -7.99 -2.12 -20.36
N ALA A 266 -8.49 -3.21 -19.78
CA ALA A 266 -9.59 -3.99 -20.34
C ALA A 266 -10.88 -3.14 -20.43
N TYR A 267 -11.14 -2.33 -19.41
CA TYR A 267 -12.27 -1.39 -19.42
C TYR A 267 -12.15 -0.38 -20.57
N PHE A 268 -11.01 0.31 -20.71
CA PHE A 268 -10.83 1.28 -21.80
C PHE A 268 -10.97 0.64 -23.19
N ARG A 269 -10.40 -0.56 -23.40
CA ARG A 269 -10.59 -1.31 -24.66
C ARG A 269 -12.07 -1.58 -24.95
N SER A 270 -12.86 -1.94 -23.94
CA SER A 270 -14.30 -2.18 -24.11
C SER A 270 -15.08 -0.93 -24.52
N GLN A 271 -14.49 0.26 -24.25
CA GLN A 271 -15.05 1.56 -24.66
C GLN A 271 -14.47 2.09 -25.99
N GLY A 272 -13.69 1.29 -26.71
CA GLY A 272 -13.05 1.68 -27.97
C GLY A 272 -11.86 2.63 -27.81
N ILE A 273 -11.27 2.75 -26.61
CA ILE A 273 -10.13 3.60 -26.31
C ILE A 273 -8.89 2.71 -26.18
N ALA A 274 -7.82 3.07 -26.88
CA ALA A 274 -6.55 2.35 -26.80
C ALA A 274 -5.84 2.61 -25.45
N PRO A 275 -5.66 1.62 -24.57
CA PRO A 275 -4.92 1.80 -23.33
C PRO A 275 -3.42 1.65 -23.59
N VAL A 276 -2.64 2.53 -22.97
CA VAL A 276 -1.17 2.48 -22.93
C VAL A 276 -0.73 2.45 -21.48
N VAL A 277 -0.28 1.31 -21.01
CA VAL A 277 0.24 1.15 -19.64
C VAL A 277 1.69 1.58 -19.61
N LEU A 278 1.98 2.65 -18.85
CA LEU A 278 3.31 3.21 -18.70
C LEU A 278 4.12 2.51 -17.57
N GLY A 279 3.45 1.79 -16.70
CA GLY A 279 4.05 1.03 -15.61
C GLY A 279 3.34 1.22 -14.27
N ASP A 280 3.66 0.36 -13.33
CA ASP A 280 3.11 0.29 -11.97
C ASP A 280 4.07 0.82 -10.89
N SER A 281 5.24 1.31 -11.30
CA SER A 281 6.35 1.69 -10.43
C SER A 281 6.76 3.16 -10.57
N VAL A 282 5.84 4.03 -11.00
CA VAL A 282 6.11 5.46 -11.16
C VAL A 282 6.25 6.11 -9.79
N THR A 283 7.44 6.62 -9.50
CA THR A 283 7.82 7.28 -8.25
C THR A 283 8.46 8.65 -8.50
N GLY A 284 8.71 9.40 -7.46
CA GLY A 284 9.30 10.72 -7.48
C GLY A 284 8.34 11.80 -6.99
N GLU A 285 8.78 13.05 -7.03
CA GLU A 285 7.96 14.20 -6.61
C GLU A 285 6.74 14.35 -7.54
N ALA A 286 5.54 14.34 -6.98
CA ALA A 286 4.28 14.31 -7.74
C ALA A 286 4.20 15.45 -8.77
N SER A 287 4.60 16.66 -8.39
CA SER A 287 4.62 17.84 -9.26
C SER A 287 5.63 17.71 -10.42
N GLU A 288 6.77 17.05 -10.22
CA GLU A 288 7.78 16.85 -11.27
C GLU A 288 7.38 15.71 -12.23
N VAL A 289 6.82 14.63 -11.68
CA VAL A 289 6.27 13.54 -12.47
C VAL A 289 5.16 14.06 -13.40
N ALA A 290 4.28 14.94 -12.91
CA ALA A 290 3.22 15.57 -13.72
C ALA A 290 3.77 16.33 -14.91
N LYS A 291 4.91 17.01 -14.83
CA LYS A 291 5.56 17.72 -15.94
C LYS A 291 5.97 16.77 -17.06
N VAL A 292 6.51 15.59 -16.68
CA VAL A 292 6.88 14.56 -17.67
C VAL A 292 5.64 14.04 -18.40
N TYR A 293 4.56 13.77 -17.66
CA TYR A 293 3.29 13.32 -18.26
C TYR A 293 2.66 14.39 -19.15
N ALA A 294 2.73 15.66 -18.75
CA ALA A 294 2.25 16.77 -19.59
C ALA A 294 3.06 16.89 -20.89
N ALA A 295 4.39 16.72 -20.82
CA ALA A 295 5.24 16.75 -22.02
C ALA A 295 4.90 15.60 -22.97
N LEU A 296 4.68 14.38 -22.45
CA LEU A 296 4.24 13.23 -23.23
C LEU A 296 2.86 13.47 -23.87
N ALA A 297 1.90 13.99 -23.10
CA ALA A 297 0.56 14.31 -23.60
C ALA A 297 0.60 15.38 -24.71
N ARG A 298 1.43 16.43 -24.55
CA ARG A 298 1.66 17.45 -25.59
C ARG A 298 2.26 16.85 -26.85
N GLN A 299 3.25 15.97 -26.75
CA GLN A 299 3.89 15.29 -27.88
C GLN A 299 2.85 14.45 -28.65
N ILE A 300 2.09 13.63 -27.94
CA ILE A 300 1.04 12.80 -28.54
C ILE A 300 -0.02 13.68 -29.23
N ARG A 301 -0.51 14.70 -28.55
CA ARG A 301 -1.58 15.57 -29.08
C ARG A 301 -1.12 16.36 -30.32
N ARG A 302 0.14 16.82 -30.33
CA ARG A 302 0.66 17.67 -31.40
C ARG A 302 1.10 16.88 -32.61
N TYR A 303 1.70 15.72 -32.43
CA TYR A 303 2.37 14.98 -33.50
C TYR A 303 1.78 13.59 -33.77
N GLY A 304 0.92 13.09 -32.87
CA GLY A 304 0.40 11.71 -32.96
C GLY A 304 1.48 10.65 -32.70
N GLU A 305 2.51 11.01 -31.93
CA GLU A 305 3.68 10.18 -31.64
C GLU A 305 3.97 10.13 -30.12
N PRO A 306 4.37 8.99 -29.56
CA PRO A 306 4.52 7.67 -30.20
C PRO A 306 3.20 6.92 -30.38
N PHE A 307 2.07 7.51 -29.95
CA PHE A 307 0.73 6.93 -30.00
C PHE A 307 -0.26 7.92 -30.61
N LYS A 308 -1.42 7.43 -31.09
CA LYS A 308 -2.48 8.26 -31.67
C LYS A 308 -3.78 8.20 -30.85
N PRO A 309 -4.41 9.33 -30.54
CA PRO A 309 -5.76 9.36 -29.96
C PRO A 309 -6.81 8.67 -30.88
N PRO A 310 -7.92 8.11 -30.30
CA PRO A 310 -8.25 8.17 -28.88
C PRO A 310 -7.46 7.14 -28.05
N LEU A 311 -6.87 7.58 -26.95
CA LEU A 311 -6.10 6.71 -26.08
C LEU A 311 -6.18 7.13 -24.61
N ALA A 312 -5.83 6.20 -23.71
CA ALA A 312 -5.63 6.44 -22.29
C ALA A 312 -4.21 6.03 -21.88
N LEU A 313 -3.39 6.98 -21.42
CA LEU A 313 -2.15 6.65 -20.70
C LEU A 313 -2.49 6.26 -19.26
N ILE A 314 -2.07 5.08 -18.86
CA ILE A 314 -2.40 4.51 -17.53
C ILE A 314 -1.11 4.22 -16.79
N SER A 315 -1.04 4.59 -15.52
CA SER A 315 0.09 4.23 -14.65
C SER A 315 -0.33 4.06 -13.20
N GLY A 316 0.46 3.29 -12.49
CA GLY A 316 0.43 3.12 -11.05
C GLY A 316 1.70 3.68 -10.39
N GLY A 317 2.01 3.15 -9.22
CA GLY A 317 3.15 3.54 -8.41
C GLY A 317 2.77 4.54 -7.31
N GLU A 318 3.76 5.05 -6.60
CA GLU A 318 3.55 5.90 -5.43
C GLU A 318 4.50 7.10 -5.48
N CYS A 319 3.94 8.28 -5.80
CA CYS A 319 4.69 9.53 -5.77
C CYS A 319 4.87 10.06 -4.34
N THR A 320 5.78 10.99 -4.18
CA THR A 320 6.01 11.73 -2.94
C THR A 320 5.59 13.19 -3.09
N VAL A 321 5.35 13.85 -1.96
CA VAL A 321 5.11 15.29 -1.89
C VAL A 321 6.03 15.91 -0.86
N THR A 322 6.83 16.86 -1.29
CA THR A 322 7.59 17.71 -0.37
C THR A 322 6.67 18.79 0.20
N VAL A 323 6.22 18.59 1.44
CA VAL A 323 5.31 19.52 2.11
C VAL A 323 6.05 20.81 2.44
N ARG A 324 5.62 21.93 1.86
CA ARG A 324 6.18 23.29 2.04
C ARG A 324 5.17 24.26 2.66
N GLY A 325 3.88 23.95 2.52
CA GLY A 325 2.77 24.75 2.97
C GLY A 325 1.92 24.06 4.03
N ASN A 326 0.73 24.61 4.27
CA ASN A 326 -0.25 24.10 5.22
C ASN A 326 -1.53 23.66 4.51
N GLY A 327 -1.48 23.43 3.20
CA GLY A 327 -2.61 23.04 2.39
C GLY A 327 -3.08 21.63 2.66
N ARG A 328 -4.21 21.28 2.05
CA ARG A 328 -4.91 19.99 2.17
C ARG A 328 -4.74 19.17 0.91
N GLY A 329 -4.69 17.85 1.06
CA GLY A 329 -4.63 16.90 -0.04
C GLY A 329 -3.46 15.93 0.08
N GLY A 330 -3.16 15.28 -1.02
CA GLY A 330 -2.09 14.29 -1.12
C GLY A 330 -1.42 14.32 -2.49
N ARG A 331 -0.72 13.22 -2.79
CA ARG A 331 0.11 13.10 -3.99
C ARG A 331 -0.71 13.05 -5.29
N CYS A 332 -1.93 12.50 -5.26
CA CYS A 332 -2.78 12.40 -6.43
C CYS A 332 -3.35 13.76 -6.82
N SER A 333 -3.88 14.51 -5.86
CA SER A 333 -4.37 15.87 -6.10
C SER A 333 -3.24 16.84 -6.47
N GLU A 334 -2.05 16.72 -5.88
CA GLU A 334 -0.89 17.53 -6.25
C GLU A 334 -0.40 17.22 -7.66
N PHE A 335 -0.32 15.94 -8.04
CA PHE A 335 0.00 15.53 -9.42
C PHE A 335 -0.96 16.16 -10.43
N LEU A 336 -2.28 16.07 -10.18
CA LEU A 336 -3.29 16.62 -11.08
C LEU A 336 -3.26 18.15 -11.17
N LEU A 337 -3.05 18.83 -10.05
CA LEU A 337 -2.94 20.30 -10.05
C LEU A 337 -1.71 20.77 -10.81
N SER A 338 -0.58 20.10 -10.66
CA SER A 338 0.62 20.37 -11.45
C SER A 338 0.39 20.06 -12.94
N LEU A 339 -0.26 18.92 -13.24
CA LEU A 339 -0.62 18.53 -14.62
C LEU A 339 -1.53 19.58 -15.27
N ALA A 340 -2.51 20.13 -14.54
CA ALA A 340 -3.40 21.19 -15.00
C ALA A 340 -2.62 22.43 -15.44
N LEU A 341 -1.69 22.88 -14.59
CA LEU A 341 -0.86 24.06 -14.89
C LEU A 341 0.03 23.84 -16.11
N GLU A 342 0.59 22.64 -16.26
CA GLU A 342 1.44 22.31 -17.40
C GLU A 342 0.66 22.16 -18.71
N LEU A 343 -0.54 21.60 -18.69
CA LEU A 343 -1.39 21.46 -19.88
C LEU A 343 -2.04 22.77 -20.31
N ASP A 344 -2.21 23.71 -19.40
CA ASP A 344 -2.75 25.06 -19.63
C ASP A 344 -4.03 25.09 -20.47
N GLY A 345 -4.99 24.24 -20.12
CA GLY A 345 -6.29 24.16 -20.79
C GLY A 345 -6.26 23.48 -22.17
N MET A 346 -5.25 22.65 -22.43
CA MET A 346 -5.19 21.89 -23.70
C MET A 346 -6.45 21.05 -23.91
N ARG A 347 -7.08 21.24 -25.06
CA ARG A 347 -8.37 20.61 -25.40
C ARG A 347 -8.23 19.10 -25.56
N ASP A 348 -9.33 18.39 -25.28
CA ASP A 348 -9.49 16.94 -25.48
C ASP A 348 -8.52 16.09 -24.61
N ILE A 349 -7.95 16.68 -23.54
CA ILE A 349 -7.16 15.97 -22.54
C ILE A 349 -7.87 16.07 -21.21
N HIS A 350 -8.23 14.90 -20.67
CA HIS A 350 -8.82 14.74 -19.35
C HIS A 350 -7.93 13.83 -18.53
N ALA A 351 -7.91 13.97 -17.21
CA ALA A 351 -7.10 13.09 -16.37
C ALA A 351 -7.80 12.74 -15.05
N LEU A 352 -7.38 11.64 -14.47
CA LEU A 352 -7.73 11.23 -13.12
C LEU A 352 -6.45 10.73 -12.44
N ALA A 353 -6.31 11.06 -11.16
CA ALA A 353 -5.36 10.43 -10.27
C ALA A 353 -6.03 10.18 -8.92
N CYS A 354 -5.96 8.93 -8.44
CA CYS A 354 -6.57 8.50 -7.19
C CYS A 354 -5.69 7.46 -6.49
N ASP A 355 -5.64 7.52 -5.17
CA ASP A 355 -5.13 6.43 -4.33
C ASP A 355 -6.17 5.30 -4.30
N THR A 356 -5.73 4.07 -4.57
CA THR A 356 -6.64 2.92 -4.59
C THR A 356 -7.19 2.55 -3.22
N ASP A 357 -6.60 3.04 -2.13
CA ASP A 357 -7.15 2.86 -0.77
C ASP A 357 -8.33 3.79 -0.44
N GLY A 358 -8.59 4.77 -1.32
CA GLY A 358 -9.71 5.70 -1.21
C GLY A 358 -9.40 6.99 -0.45
N ILE A 359 -8.13 7.22 -0.06
CA ILE A 359 -7.72 8.39 0.74
C ILE A 359 -6.41 8.98 0.18
N ASP A 360 -6.51 10.14 -0.47
CA ASP A 360 -5.36 10.90 -0.97
C ASP A 360 -4.80 11.84 0.11
N GLY A 361 -3.84 11.35 0.89
CA GLY A 361 -3.18 12.14 1.91
C GLY A 361 -4.00 12.35 3.18
N SER A 362 -4.45 13.59 3.45
CA SER A 362 -5.03 13.98 4.74
C SER A 362 -6.56 14.03 4.76
N GLU A 363 -7.22 14.07 3.59
CA GLU A 363 -8.65 14.35 3.47
C GLU A 363 -9.46 13.09 3.14
N ASP A 364 -10.72 13.26 2.74
CA ASP A 364 -11.68 12.18 2.51
C ASP A 364 -11.80 11.74 1.03
N ASN A 365 -11.09 12.39 0.14
CA ASN A 365 -11.06 12.07 -1.28
C ASN A 365 -10.05 10.98 -1.62
N ALA A 366 -10.37 10.13 -2.57
CA ALA A 366 -9.39 9.22 -3.19
C ALA A 366 -8.41 9.97 -4.12
N GLY A 367 -8.85 11.09 -4.67
CA GLY A 367 -8.15 11.93 -5.63
C GLY A 367 -9.10 12.88 -6.32
N ALA A 368 -8.87 13.14 -7.61
CA ALA A 368 -9.69 14.07 -8.38
C ALA A 368 -9.72 13.74 -9.88
N VAL A 369 -10.58 14.47 -10.60
CA VAL A 369 -10.63 14.49 -12.07
C VAL A 369 -10.23 15.88 -12.58
N LEU A 370 -9.44 15.90 -13.65
CA LEU A 370 -9.03 17.10 -14.36
C LEU A 370 -9.74 17.15 -15.71
N ALA A 371 -10.32 18.30 -16.05
CA ALA A 371 -10.89 18.62 -17.36
C ALA A 371 -10.14 19.78 -18.02
N PRO A 372 -10.25 19.96 -19.35
CA PRO A 372 -9.59 21.07 -20.06
C PRO A 372 -9.96 22.46 -19.55
N ASP A 373 -11.17 22.63 -19.01
CA ASP A 373 -11.70 23.88 -18.48
C ASP A 373 -11.41 24.13 -16.99
N SER A 374 -10.76 23.20 -16.29
CA SER A 374 -10.56 23.27 -14.84
C SER A 374 -9.85 24.56 -14.40
N LEU A 375 -8.80 25.00 -15.12
CA LEU A 375 -8.12 26.26 -14.79
C LEU A 375 -9.00 27.48 -15.02
N ALA A 376 -9.79 27.49 -16.10
CA ALA A 376 -10.72 28.58 -16.41
C ALA A 376 -11.84 28.68 -15.35
N ARG A 377 -12.41 27.54 -14.94
CA ARG A 377 -13.42 27.48 -13.86
C ARG A 377 -12.84 27.97 -12.53
N ALA A 378 -11.60 27.56 -12.19
CA ALA A 378 -10.93 28.01 -10.99
C ALA A 378 -10.69 29.53 -10.99
N ALA A 379 -10.24 30.09 -12.14
CA ALA A 379 -10.05 31.53 -12.28
C ALA A 379 -11.39 32.31 -12.13
N GLN A 380 -12.49 31.82 -12.68
CA GLN A 380 -13.82 32.38 -12.50
C GLN A 380 -14.29 32.34 -11.05
N ALA A 381 -13.90 31.29 -10.30
CA ALA A 381 -14.17 31.18 -8.86
C ALA A 381 -13.18 31.99 -8.00
N GLY A 382 -12.27 32.76 -8.59
CA GLY A 382 -11.29 33.57 -7.88
C GLY A 382 -10.13 32.77 -7.27
N VAL A 383 -9.94 31.53 -7.70
CA VAL A 383 -8.94 30.62 -7.15
C VAL A 383 -7.67 30.60 -8.01
N SER A 384 -6.51 30.75 -7.37
CA SER A 384 -5.20 30.72 -8.04
C SER A 384 -4.56 29.33 -7.92
N ALA A 385 -4.58 28.55 -9.00
CA ALA A 385 -3.95 27.22 -9.07
C ALA A 385 -2.49 27.24 -8.65
N LYS A 386 -1.70 28.24 -9.08
CA LYS A 386 -0.28 28.39 -8.72
C LYS A 386 -0.06 28.61 -7.23
N LYS A 387 -0.92 29.41 -6.57
CA LYS A 387 -0.83 29.64 -5.12
C LYS A 387 -1.18 28.39 -4.33
N LEU A 388 -2.21 27.66 -4.75
CA LEU A 388 -2.62 26.42 -4.12
C LEU A 388 -1.56 25.32 -4.27
N LEU A 389 -0.96 25.15 -5.46
CA LEU A 389 0.13 24.20 -5.65
C LEU A 389 1.35 24.54 -4.76
N ALA A 390 1.73 25.82 -4.69
CA ALA A 390 2.84 26.27 -3.83
C ALA A 390 2.58 26.03 -2.33
N ASN A 391 1.30 25.92 -1.93
CA ASN A 391 0.86 25.64 -0.56
C ASN A 391 0.57 24.14 -0.31
N ASN A 392 0.81 23.25 -1.27
CA ASN A 392 0.40 21.83 -1.26
C ASN A 392 -1.12 21.67 -1.00
N ASP A 393 -1.96 22.47 -1.65
CA ASP A 393 -3.41 22.53 -1.44
C ASP A 393 -4.19 22.08 -2.69
N GLY A 394 -3.88 20.86 -3.16
CA GLY A 394 -4.57 20.25 -4.29
C GLY A 394 -6.03 19.95 -3.97
N TYR A 395 -6.35 19.59 -2.74
CA TYR A 395 -7.73 19.32 -2.32
C TYR A 395 -8.64 20.53 -2.54
N SER A 396 -8.28 21.69 -1.99
CA SER A 396 -9.11 22.92 -2.11
C SER A 396 -9.32 23.36 -3.56
N PHE A 397 -8.34 23.11 -4.44
CA PHE A 397 -8.50 23.39 -5.86
C PHE A 397 -9.62 22.57 -6.48
N PHE A 398 -9.63 21.25 -6.29
CA PHE A 398 -10.63 20.36 -6.87
C PHE A 398 -11.97 20.41 -6.11
N GLU A 399 -11.97 20.72 -4.81
CA GLU A 399 -13.19 20.92 -4.01
C GLU A 399 -14.06 22.06 -4.59
N VAL A 400 -13.46 23.23 -4.84
CA VAL A 400 -14.16 24.38 -5.41
C VAL A 400 -14.74 24.07 -6.80
N LEU A 401 -14.12 23.19 -7.55
CA LEU A 401 -14.58 22.77 -8.87
C LEU A 401 -15.60 21.63 -8.84
N ASN A 402 -15.86 21.05 -7.69
CA ASN A 402 -16.66 19.81 -7.55
C ASN A 402 -16.08 18.64 -8.37
N ASP A 403 -14.75 18.56 -8.44
CA ASP A 403 -14.02 17.57 -9.22
C ASP A 403 -13.31 16.53 -8.35
N LEU A 404 -13.49 16.54 -7.03
CA LEU A 404 -13.01 15.50 -6.14
C LEU A 404 -13.66 14.15 -6.45
N VAL A 405 -12.92 13.09 -6.29
CA VAL A 405 -13.39 11.70 -6.30
C VAL A 405 -13.41 11.20 -4.87
N VAL A 406 -14.61 11.02 -4.31
CA VAL A 406 -14.81 10.59 -2.93
C VAL A 406 -15.47 9.21 -2.95
N THR A 407 -14.73 8.18 -2.50
CA THR A 407 -15.20 6.79 -2.46
C THR A 407 -15.42 6.30 -1.03
N GLY A 408 -14.87 7.02 -0.05
CA GLY A 408 -14.58 6.46 1.25
C GLY A 408 -13.49 5.38 1.17
N PRO A 409 -13.14 4.76 2.29
CA PRO A 409 -12.14 3.70 2.32
C PRO A 409 -12.54 2.52 1.43
N THR A 410 -11.74 2.20 0.41
CA THR A 410 -11.98 1.08 -0.50
C THR A 410 -11.65 -0.28 0.13
N ARG A 411 -10.90 -0.26 1.24
CA ARG A 411 -10.44 -1.43 1.98
C ARG A 411 -9.57 -2.38 1.15
N THR A 412 -8.90 -1.83 0.16
CA THR A 412 -7.77 -2.45 -0.54
C THR A 412 -6.63 -1.44 -0.65
N ASN A 413 -5.46 -1.83 -1.16
CA ASN A 413 -4.38 -0.89 -1.46
C ASN A 413 -3.41 -1.54 -2.44
N VAL A 414 -3.34 -0.98 -3.64
CA VAL A 414 -2.39 -1.33 -4.70
C VAL A 414 -1.76 -0.07 -5.28
N ASN A 415 -1.46 0.91 -4.43
CA ASN A 415 -0.90 2.23 -4.73
C ASN A 415 -1.82 3.13 -5.56
N ASP A 416 -1.25 4.19 -6.17
CA ASP A 416 -2.01 5.15 -6.97
C ASP A 416 -2.44 4.55 -8.31
N PHE A 417 -3.54 5.07 -8.82
CA PHE A 417 -4.01 4.88 -10.18
C PHE A 417 -4.07 6.24 -10.88
N ARG A 418 -3.42 6.35 -12.03
CA ARG A 418 -3.44 7.56 -12.87
C ARG A 418 -3.87 7.18 -14.27
N ALA A 419 -4.78 7.97 -14.84
CA ALA A 419 -5.20 7.85 -16.23
C ALA A 419 -5.25 9.23 -16.88
N ILE A 420 -4.63 9.38 -18.05
CA ILE A 420 -4.75 10.57 -18.92
C ILE A 420 -5.43 10.14 -20.20
N LEU A 421 -6.65 10.62 -20.39
CA LEU A 421 -7.49 10.32 -21.54
C LEU A 421 -7.33 11.41 -22.58
N MET A 422 -6.99 11.03 -23.79
CA MET A 422 -6.88 11.88 -24.97
C MET A 422 -7.88 11.42 -26.03
N LEU A 423 -8.79 12.33 -26.44
CA LEU A 423 -9.88 12.07 -27.38
C LEU A 423 -9.62 12.71 -28.74
#